data_46566a213eb8e5188fedfd729a96f6c8
#
_entry.id   46566a213eb8e5188fedfd729a96f6c8
#
_cell.length_a   1.000
_cell.length_b   1.000
_cell.length_c   1.000
_cell.angle_alpha   90.00
_cell.angle_beta   90.00
_cell.angle_gamma   90.00
#
_symmetry.space_group_name_H-M   'P 1'
#
loop_
_entity.id
_entity.type
_entity.pdbx_description
1 polymer ?
#
loop_
_entity_poly.entity_id
_entity_poly.type
_entity_poly.pdbx_seq_one_letter_code
_entity_poly.pdbx_strand_id
1 'polypeptide(L)'
;FYYRNPHTRSGVYSNDDGATLLVADLTDDMSANCPTISITDGNVLDDPAYINGVANNPDCFAFNEMIPGGFTPNFGGNITDTSLTIGTKGEFTDGFMKDVLYDLSGTVGLNESRYFIYNTVNASLGPDTPRDFSPGKYEQLEKNFNLDLSKGYDFGLAYDVNVAGGLEWHEETFTVISGDEASYTAGPLTAQGFGIGSNGFPGFKPSQAGEFTRRNYAAFVDVEAPFTEDFLMGLALRFEDYDSFGSTTNYKLMAQYHVTEDLNIRGAISTGFRAPTVGQANVSN
;
A
#
# COMPACT_ATOMS: atom_id res chain seq x y z
N PHE A 1 -10.84 10.73 3.78
CA PHE A 1 -10.75 9.74 4.86
C PHE A 1 -10.80 10.46 6.20
N TYR A 2 -11.76 10.10 7.08
CA TYR A 2 -11.98 10.74 8.37
C TYR A 2 -11.55 9.79 9.48
N TYR A 3 -10.51 10.13 10.24
CA TYR A 3 -10.17 9.46 11.49
C TYR A 3 -10.60 10.30 12.68
N ARG A 4 -11.39 9.71 13.56
CA ARG A 4 -11.84 10.33 14.81
C ARG A 4 -11.15 9.66 15.98
N ASN A 5 -10.19 10.35 16.60
CA ASN A 5 -9.61 9.89 17.86
C ASN A 5 -10.61 10.18 19.00
N PRO A 6 -11.01 9.18 19.81
CA PRO A 6 -11.93 9.41 20.94
C PRO A 6 -11.41 10.42 21.96
N HIS A 7 -10.10 10.54 22.13
CA HIS A 7 -9.47 11.51 23.05
C HIS A 7 -9.61 12.98 22.60
N THR A 8 -9.98 13.22 21.37
CA THR A 8 -10.12 14.58 20.82
C THR A 8 -11.55 15.10 20.85
N ARG A 9 -12.53 14.25 21.13
CA ARG A 9 -13.97 14.59 21.09
C ARG A 9 -14.38 15.66 22.09
N SER A 10 -13.68 15.74 23.22
CA SER A 10 -13.99 16.67 24.31
C SER A 10 -13.08 17.89 24.34
N GLY A 11 -12.16 18.04 23.41
CA GLY A 11 -11.14 19.07 23.45
C GLY A 11 -10.07 18.85 24.50
N VAL A 12 -10.06 17.68 25.12
CA VAL A 12 -9.17 17.33 26.22
C VAL A 12 -8.21 16.23 25.78
N TYR A 13 -6.93 16.45 25.97
CA TYR A 13 -5.92 15.41 25.87
C TYR A 13 -5.81 14.75 27.27
N SER A 14 -6.38 13.57 27.44
CA SER A 14 -6.47 12.90 28.73
C SER A 14 -5.38 11.84 28.92
N ASN A 15 -5.09 11.51 30.16
CA ASN A 15 -4.35 10.32 30.53
C ASN A 15 -5.12 9.04 30.12
N ASP A 16 -4.46 7.90 30.21
CA ASP A 16 -5.02 6.58 29.84
C ASP A 16 -6.31 6.22 30.57
N ASP A 17 -6.51 6.79 31.79
CA ASP A 17 -7.74 6.61 32.57
C ASP A 17 -8.93 7.42 32.03
N GLY A 18 -8.69 8.36 31.12
CA GLY A 18 -9.71 9.25 30.55
C GLY A 18 -10.31 10.23 31.55
N ALA A 19 -9.84 10.26 32.79
CA ALA A 19 -10.39 11.03 33.90
C ALA A 19 -9.51 12.22 34.33
N THR A 20 -8.29 12.29 33.82
CA THR A 20 -7.31 13.32 34.17
C THR A 20 -6.79 14.03 32.94
N LEU A 21 -6.76 15.35 32.96
CA LEU A 21 -6.14 16.15 31.90
C LEU A 21 -4.63 15.88 31.87
N LEU A 22 -4.09 15.65 30.70
CA LEU A 22 -2.65 15.56 30.49
C LEU A 22 -2.06 16.98 30.47
N VAL A 23 -1.37 17.35 31.54
CA VAL A 23 -0.70 18.64 31.73
C VAL A 23 0.80 18.43 31.62
N ALA A 24 1.44 19.18 30.74
CA ALA A 24 2.88 19.16 30.55
C ALA A 24 3.57 20.13 31.48
N ASP A 25 4.68 19.71 32.06
CA ASP A 25 5.70 20.57 32.64
C ASP A 25 6.69 20.94 31.52
N LEU A 26 6.84 22.23 31.25
CA LEU A 26 7.71 22.77 30.19
C LEU A 26 9.13 23.07 30.68
N THR A 27 9.42 22.88 31.97
CA THR A 27 10.75 23.08 32.52
C THR A 27 11.66 21.87 32.23
N ASP A 28 12.93 22.10 32.04
CA ASP A 28 13.91 21.05 31.73
C ASP A 28 14.07 20.02 32.86
N ASP A 29 13.84 20.45 34.12
CA ASP A 29 14.00 19.65 35.33
C ASP A 29 12.68 19.14 35.93
N MET A 30 11.55 19.38 35.25
CA MET A 30 10.19 19.05 35.71
C MET A 30 9.85 19.65 37.08
N SER A 31 10.28 20.88 37.34
CA SER A 31 10.11 21.58 38.62
C SER A 31 8.91 22.53 38.69
N ALA A 32 8.12 22.64 37.61
CA ALA A 32 7.01 23.58 37.51
C ALA A 32 5.85 23.30 38.47
N ASN A 33 5.79 22.13 39.10
CA ASN A 33 4.69 21.69 39.98
C ASN A 33 3.29 21.88 39.31
N CYS A 34 3.15 21.47 38.06
CA CYS A 34 1.91 21.57 37.32
C CYS A 34 0.79 20.78 38.02
N PRO A 35 -0.39 21.35 38.16
CA PRO A 35 -1.49 20.70 38.91
C PRO A 35 -2.05 19.53 38.13
N THR A 36 -2.59 18.54 38.88
CA THR A 36 -3.44 17.50 38.32
C THR A 36 -4.87 18.02 38.20
N ILE A 37 -5.43 18.01 37.01
CA ILE A 37 -6.78 18.48 36.72
C ILE A 37 -7.67 17.29 36.41
N SER A 38 -8.73 17.12 37.23
CA SER A 38 -9.75 16.09 36.98
C SER A 38 -10.68 16.55 35.86
N ILE A 39 -10.99 15.63 34.93
CA ILE A 39 -11.96 15.86 33.89
C ILE A 39 -13.33 15.48 34.39
N THR A 40 -14.16 16.48 34.65
CA THR A 40 -15.57 16.33 35.02
C THR A 40 -16.43 16.99 33.97
N ASP A 41 -17.41 16.27 33.43
CA ASP A 41 -18.41 16.76 32.46
C ASP A 41 -17.89 17.50 31.22
N GLY A 42 -16.62 17.29 30.87
CA GLY A 42 -16.04 17.67 29.58
C GLY A 42 -15.66 19.13 29.39
N ASN A 43 -15.75 19.99 30.40
CA ASN A 43 -15.39 21.40 30.28
C ASN A 43 -14.36 21.86 31.32
N VAL A 44 -13.09 21.46 31.11
CA VAL A 44 -11.97 21.91 31.97
C VAL A 44 -11.63 23.39 31.82
N LEU A 45 -12.08 24.08 30.79
CA LEU A 45 -11.81 25.52 30.59
C LEU A 45 -12.51 26.40 31.63
N ASP A 46 -13.62 25.94 32.20
CA ASP A 46 -14.34 26.63 33.26
C ASP A 46 -13.90 26.19 34.66
N ASP A 47 -12.96 25.24 34.76
CA ASP A 47 -12.42 24.77 36.04
C ASP A 47 -11.47 25.80 36.65
N PRO A 48 -11.72 26.34 37.86
CA PRO A 48 -10.84 27.30 38.52
C PRO A 48 -9.42 26.78 38.74
N ALA A 49 -9.27 25.48 39.00
CA ALA A 49 -7.96 24.84 39.17
C ALA A 49 -7.18 24.84 37.88
N TYR A 50 -7.84 24.57 36.73
CA TYR A 50 -7.22 24.71 35.41
C TYR A 50 -6.77 26.15 35.11
N ILE A 51 -7.69 27.13 35.27
CA ILE A 51 -7.42 28.52 34.98
C ILE A 51 -6.29 29.08 35.86
N ASN A 52 -6.31 28.77 37.14
CA ASN A 52 -5.33 29.33 38.09
C ASN A 52 -4.02 28.53 38.11
N GLY A 53 -4.04 27.24 37.77
CA GLY A 53 -2.89 26.37 37.91
C GLY A 53 -2.16 26.07 36.62
N VAL A 54 -2.82 26.06 35.49
CA VAL A 54 -2.21 25.73 34.16
C VAL A 54 -2.21 26.98 33.29
N ALA A 55 -3.36 27.48 32.88
CA ALA A 55 -3.48 28.54 31.87
C ALA A 55 -2.75 29.84 32.22
N ASN A 56 -2.49 30.14 33.49
CA ASN A 56 -1.74 31.31 33.96
C ASN A 56 -0.29 30.97 34.37
N ASN A 57 0.16 29.74 34.22
CA ASN A 57 1.51 29.33 34.53
C ASN A 57 2.29 29.05 33.20
N PRO A 58 3.28 29.88 32.81
CA PRO A 58 3.99 29.71 31.57
C PRO A 58 4.85 28.43 31.52
N ASP A 59 5.11 27.81 32.66
CA ASP A 59 5.88 26.59 32.81
C ASP A 59 4.99 25.33 32.73
N CYS A 60 3.67 25.48 32.62
CA CYS A 60 2.70 24.41 32.46
C CYS A 60 1.92 24.56 31.14
N PHE A 61 1.58 23.46 30.51
CA PHE A 61 0.85 23.48 29.24
C PHE A 61 -0.18 22.37 29.16
N ALA A 62 -1.35 22.71 28.64
CA ALA A 62 -2.36 21.75 28.22
C ALA A 62 -2.86 22.05 26.79
N PHE A 63 -3.15 21.02 26.00
CA PHE A 63 -3.58 21.21 24.61
C PHE A 63 -4.90 22.01 24.48
N ASN A 64 -5.68 22.11 25.56
CA ASN A 64 -6.86 22.97 25.60
C ASN A 64 -6.55 24.45 25.34
N GLU A 65 -5.33 24.92 25.62
CA GLU A 65 -4.90 26.29 25.33
C GLU A 65 -4.77 26.53 23.82
N MET A 66 -4.27 25.55 23.10
CA MET A 66 -4.08 25.61 21.65
C MET A 66 -5.36 25.23 20.87
N ILE A 67 -6.12 24.27 21.39
CA ILE A 67 -7.26 23.65 20.72
C ILE A 67 -8.45 23.46 21.66
N PRO A 68 -9.05 24.54 22.21
CA PRO A 68 -10.07 24.45 23.23
C PRO A 68 -11.32 23.65 22.83
N GLY A 69 -11.65 23.64 21.54
CA GLY A 69 -12.76 22.86 20.97
C GLY A 69 -12.39 21.41 20.60
N GLY A 70 -11.15 20.98 20.87
CA GLY A 70 -10.61 19.73 20.34
C GLY A 70 -10.31 19.77 18.86
N PHE A 71 -9.96 18.62 18.29
CA PHE A 71 -9.61 18.52 16.90
C PHE A 71 -10.04 17.19 16.29
N THR A 72 -10.17 17.15 14.98
CA THR A 72 -10.40 15.93 14.22
C THR A 72 -9.32 15.86 13.13
N PRO A 73 -8.38 14.93 13.22
CA PRO A 73 -7.38 14.73 12.17
C PRO A 73 -8.05 14.42 10.84
N ASN A 74 -7.59 15.07 9.78
CA ASN A 74 -8.02 14.82 8.42
C ASN A 74 -6.86 14.20 7.65
N PHE A 75 -6.92 12.90 7.45
CA PHE A 75 -5.92 12.14 6.71
C PHE A 75 -6.37 11.87 5.28
N GLY A 76 -5.44 11.98 4.34
CA GLY A 76 -5.69 11.68 2.94
C GLY A 76 -4.40 11.41 2.17
N GLY A 77 -4.57 11.12 0.89
CA GLY A 77 -3.45 10.90 -0.03
C GLY A 77 -3.78 11.37 -1.43
N ASN A 78 -2.75 11.89 -2.10
CA ASN A 78 -2.76 12.14 -3.53
C ASN A 78 -2.13 10.94 -4.22
N ILE A 79 -2.89 10.31 -5.13
CA ILE A 79 -2.43 9.15 -5.89
C ILE A 79 -2.25 9.59 -7.33
N THR A 80 -1.08 9.27 -7.89
CA THR A 80 -0.72 9.54 -9.28
C THR A 80 -0.28 8.25 -9.93
N ASP A 81 -0.90 7.90 -11.07
CA ASP A 81 -0.52 6.78 -11.92
C ASP A 81 -0.01 7.29 -13.25
N THR A 82 1.15 6.80 -13.66
CA THR A 82 1.75 7.09 -14.97
C THR A 82 2.26 5.81 -15.57
N SER A 83 1.94 5.54 -16.83
CA SER A 83 2.45 4.38 -17.55
C SER A 83 2.75 4.67 -19.01
N LEU A 84 3.71 3.92 -19.55
CA LEU A 84 4.04 3.90 -20.97
C LEU A 84 4.20 2.45 -21.41
N THR A 85 3.51 2.07 -22.48
CA THR A 85 3.67 0.79 -23.14
C THR A 85 4.09 1.03 -24.59
N ILE A 86 5.12 0.32 -25.02
CA ILE A 86 5.58 0.31 -26.41
C ILE A 86 5.69 -1.14 -26.84
N GLY A 87 5.21 -1.44 -28.05
CA GLY A 87 5.26 -2.80 -28.57
C GLY A 87 5.09 -2.87 -30.08
N THR A 88 5.30 -4.06 -30.61
CA THR A 88 5.06 -4.41 -32.00
C THR A 88 4.46 -5.81 -32.06
N LYS A 89 3.50 -6.00 -32.93
CA LYS A 89 2.88 -7.30 -33.19
C LYS A 89 2.73 -7.52 -34.70
N GLY A 90 2.71 -8.75 -35.09
CA GLY A 90 2.55 -9.12 -36.48
C GLY A 90 2.63 -10.62 -36.71
N GLU A 91 2.85 -10.99 -37.96
CA GLU A 91 3.00 -12.36 -38.42
C GLU A 91 4.26 -12.48 -39.25
N PHE A 92 5.03 -13.55 -39.04
CA PHE A 92 6.16 -13.87 -39.89
C PHE A 92 5.67 -14.47 -41.22
N THR A 93 5.97 -13.83 -42.33
CA THR A 93 5.46 -14.21 -43.66
C THR A 93 6.30 -15.25 -44.37
N ASP A 94 7.54 -15.51 -43.92
CA ASP A 94 8.48 -16.43 -44.57
C ASP A 94 9.46 -17.08 -43.57
N GLY A 95 10.31 -17.98 -44.06
CA GLY A 95 11.29 -18.72 -43.29
C GLY A 95 10.68 -19.80 -42.38
N PHE A 96 11.46 -20.28 -41.40
CA PHE A 96 11.02 -21.36 -40.48
C PHE A 96 9.95 -20.89 -39.49
N MET A 97 9.84 -19.57 -39.24
CA MET A 97 8.82 -18.95 -38.40
C MET A 97 7.57 -18.55 -39.18
N LYS A 98 7.45 -18.91 -40.46
CA LYS A 98 6.29 -18.55 -41.27
C LYS A 98 4.97 -18.89 -40.53
N ASP A 99 4.00 -17.99 -40.64
CA ASP A 99 2.66 -18.05 -40.01
C ASP A 99 2.69 -18.04 -38.47
N VAL A 100 3.83 -17.73 -37.84
CA VAL A 100 3.87 -17.47 -36.41
C VAL A 100 3.45 -16.02 -36.15
N LEU A 101 2.43 -15.85 -35.32
CA LEU A 101 2.05 -14.55 -34.78
C LEU A 101 2.99 -14.20 -33.63
N TYR A 102 3.40 -12.95 -33.56
CA TYR A 102 4.21 -12.44 -32.46
C TYR A 102 3.62 -11.16 -31.85
N ASP A 103 3.76 -11.01 -30.54
CA ASP A 103 3.58 -9.76 -29.81
C ASP A 103 4.78 -9.54 -28.92
N LEU A 104 5.44 -8.40 -29.09
CA LEU A 104 6.60 -7.98 -28.34
C LEU A 104 6.31 -6.64 -27.71
N SER A 105 6.33 -6.55 -26.39
CA SER A 105 5.99 -5.32 -25.70
C SER A 105 6.87 -5.06 -24.47
N GLY A 106 7.03 -3.79 -24.15
CA GLY A 106 7.64 -3.32 -22.92
C GLY A 106 6.78 -2.25 -22.28
N THR A 107 6.60 -2.36 -20.97
CA THR A 107 5.80 -1.43 -20.16
C THR A 107 6.63 -0.93 -18.99
N VAL A 108 6.51 0.36 -18.70
CA VAL A 108 6.94 0.95 -17.44
C VAL A 108 5.75 1.68 -16.81
N GLY A 109 5.50 1.43 -15.54
CA GLY A 109 4.42 2.04 -14.77
C GLY A 109 4.91 2.54 -13.43
N LEU A 110 4.49 3.73 -13.02
CA LEU A 110 4.77 4.34 -11.73
C LEU A 110 3.46 4.72 -11.05
N ASN A 111 3.23 4.17 -9.85
CA ASN A 111 2.22 4.65 -8.92
C ASN A 111 2.92 5.39 -7.78
N GLU A 112 2.51 6.62 -7.51
CA GLU A 112 2.94 7.41 -6.36
C GLU A 112 1.72 7.67 -5.45
N SER A 113 1.85 7.37 -4.15
CA SER A 113 0.86 7.66 -3.11
C SER A 113 1.48 8.57 -2.06
N ARG A 114 1.19 9.87 -2.14
CA ARG A 114 1.70 10.90 -1.24
C ARG A 114 0.66 11.21 -0.17
N TYR A 115 1.01 10.99 1.10
CA TYR A 115 0.12 11.21 2.23
C TYR A 115 0.20 12.61 2.79
N PHE A 116 -0.91 13.09 3.31
CA PHE A 116 -1.01 14.32 4.10
C PHE A 116 -1.96 14.11 5.27
N ILE A 117 -1.72 14.82 6.35
CA ILE A 117 -2.63 14.91 7.47
C ILE A 117 -2.63 16.34 8.01
N TYR A 118 -3.80 16.89 8.25
CA TYR A 118 -3.95 18.24 8.75
C TYR A 118 -4.98 18.31 9.89
N ASN A 119 -5.02 19.45 10.58
CA ASN A 119 -5.81 19.67 11.77
C ASN A 119 -5.54 18.62 12.86
N THR A 120 -4.26 18.37 13.13
CA THR A 120 -3.79 17.42 14.13
C THR A 120 -2.59 18.00 14.90
N VAL A 121 -1.95 17.20 15.73
CA VAL A 121 -0.77 17.55 16.51
C VAL A 121 0.16 16.34 16.65
N ASN A 122 1.45 16.58 16.84
CA ASN A 122 2.35 15.65 17.50
C ASN A 122 2.43 16.08 18.97
N ALA A 123 1.69 15.42 19.83
CA ALA A 123 1.52 15.85 21.19
C ALA A 123 2.83 15.88 21.99
N SER A 124 3.81 15.03 21.64
CA SER A 124 5.11 15.02 22.32
C SER A 124 5.95 16.28 22.07
N LEU A 125 5.62 17.07 21.05
CA LEU A 125 6.26 18.37 20.78
C LEU A 125 5.68 19.53 21.61
N GLY A 126 4.55 19.30 22.28
CA GLY A 126 3.91 20.34 23.10
C GLY A 126 3.42 21.54 22.29
N PRO A 127 3.62 22.77 22.80
CA PRO A 127 3.15 23.99 22.14
C PRO A 127 3.80 24.25 20.77
N ASP A 128 4.97 23.67 20.49
CA ASP A 128 5.71 23.85 19.24
C ASP A 128 5.25 22.91 18.12
N THR A 129 4.21 22.10 18.36
CA THR A 129 3.73 21.15 17.35
C THR A 129 3.13 21.85 16.15
N PRO A 130 3.51 21.45 14.91
CA PRO A 130 2.74 21.81 13.72
C PRO A 130 1.31 21.27 13.79
N ARG A 131 0.43 21.81 12.93
CA ARG A 131 -0.96 21.36 12.79
C ARG A 131 -1.20 20.56 11.53
N ASP A 132 -0.27 20.63 10.58
CA ASP A 132 -0.32 19.99 9.29
C ASP A 132 1.01 19.25 9.06
N PHE A 133 0.95 18.03 8.52
CA PHE A 133 2.11 17.16 8.34
C PHE A 133 2.07 16.46 6.98
N SER A 134 3.26 16.12 6.49
CA SER A 134 3.47 15.23 5.35
C SER A 134 4.05 13.90 5.84
N PRO A 135 3.22 12.91 6.18
CA PRO A 135 3.68 11.67 6.82
C PRO A 135 4.60 10.80 5.96
N GLY A 136 4.75 11.13 4.68
CA GLY A 136 5.59 10.40 3.74
C GLY A 136 4.84 9.92 2.50
N LYS A 137 5.49 9.07 1.73
CA LYS A 137 4.89 8.52 0.51
C LYS A 137 5.38 7.11 0.20
N TYR A 138 4.58 6.40 -0.58
CA TYR A 138 4.96 5.17 -1.26
C TYR A 138 5.08 5.41 -2.77
N GLU A 139 6.05 4.74 -3.37
CA GLU A 139 6.18 4.63 -4.82
C GLU A 139 6.25 3.15 -5.20
N GLN A 140 5.52 2.77 -6.24
CA GLN A 140 5.58 1.46 -6.88
C GLN A 140 5.97 1.67 -8.34
N LEU A 141 7.19 1.26 -8.70
CA LEU A 141 7.67 1.26 -10.08
C LEU A 141 7.64 -0.17 -10.60
N GLU A 142 6.99 -0.37 -11.73
CA GLU A 142 6.93 -1.65 -12.42
C GLU A 142 7.51 -1.53 -13.82
N LYS A 143 8.33 -2.51 -14.20
CA LYS A 143 8.83 -2.67 -15.54
C LYS A 143 8.51 -4.08 -16.01
N ASN A 144 7.96 -4.18 -17.18
CA ASN A 144 7.56 -5.45 -17.78
C ASN A 144 8.03 -5.55 -19.22
N PHE A 145 8.47 -6.73 -19.60
CA PHE A 145 8.82 -7.06 -20.98
C PHE A 145 8.22 -8.41 -21.32
N ASN A 146 7.47 -8.47 -22.42
CA ASN A 146 6.77 -9.67 -22.87
C ASN A 146 7.12 -9.99 -24.32
N LEU A 147 7.29 -11.26 -24.58
CA LEU A 147 7.34 -11.84 -25.92
C LEU A 147 6.34 -12.99 -25.97
N ASP A 148 5.32 -12.86 -26.77
CA ASP A 148 4.31 -13.88 -26.98
C ASP A 148 4.36 -14.34 -28.45
N LEU A 149 4.31 -15.64 -28.64
CA LEU A 149 4.30 -16.30 -29.94
C LEU A 149 3.12 -17.25 -30.03
N SER A 150 2.43 -17.32 -31.15
CA SER A 150 1.40 -18.36 -31.38
C SER A 150 1.33 -18.79 -32.83
N LYS A 151 0.92 -20.04 -33.04
CA LYS A 151 0.71 -20.61 -34.39
C LYS A 151 -0.28 -21.76 -34.33
N GLY A 152 -1.16 -21.81 -35.34
CA GLY A 152 -1.98 -22.98 -35.65
C GLY A 152 -1.20 -24.03 -36.44
N TYR A 153 -1.39 -25.29 -36.07
CA TYR A 153 -0.79 -26.45 -36.75
C TYR A 153 -1.89 -27.42 -37.16
N ASP A 154 -1.90 -27.80 -38.44
CA ASP A 154 -2.77 -28.85 -38.94
C ASP A 154 -2.21 -30.23 -38.52
N PHE A 155 -2.90 -30.87 -37.59
CA PHE A 155 -2.63 -32.27 -37.19
C PHE A 155 -3.72 -33.22 -37.66
N GLY A 156 -4.58 -32.80 -38.59
CA GLY A 156 -5.71 -33.59 -39.08
C GLY A 156 -6.86 -33.72 -38.11
N LEU A 157 -6.98 -32.83 -37.13
CA LEU A 157 -8.13 -32.68 -36.25
C LEU A 157 -9.23 -31.85 -36.91
N ALA A 158 -10.33 -31.57 -36.21
CA ALA A 158 -11.44 -30.78 -36.76
C ALA A 158 -11.01 -29.38 -37.17
N TYR A 159 -10.12 -28.77 -36.43
CA TYR A 159 -9.46 -27.48 -36.70
C TYR A 159 -8.00 -27.54 -36.31
N ASP A 160 -7.24 -26.51 -36.66
CA ASP A 160 -5.83 -26.39 -36.29
C ASP A 160 -5.64 -26.41 -34.77
N VAL A 161 -4.63 -27.09 -34.31
CA VAL A 161 -4.16 -27.05 -32.92
C VAL A 161 -3.40 -25.73 -32.74
N ASN A 162 -3.90 -24.89 -31.84
CA ASN A 162 -3.20 -23.66 -31.50
C ASN A 162 -2.11 -23.94 -30.44
N VAL A 163 -0.88 -23.55 -30.77
CA VAL A 163 0.24 -23.59 -29.83
C VAL A 163 0.71 -22.18 -29.59
N ALA A 164 0.65 -21.75 -28.34
CA ALA A 164 1.17 -20.46 -27.91
C ALA A 164 2.27 -20.65 -26.86
N GLY A 165 3.18 -19.71 -26.76
CA GLY A 165 4.21 -19.68 -25.75
C GLY A 165 4.83 -18.31 -25.65
N GLY A 166 5.42 -18.01 -24.50
CA GLY A 166 6.00 -16.69 -24.29
C GLY A 166 7.05 -16.64 -23.21
N LEU A 167 7.72 -15.53 -23.18
CA LEU A 167 8.72 -15.15 -22.19
C LEU A 167 8.31 -13.82 -21.56
N GLU A 168 8.49 -13.71 -20.26
CA GLU A 168 8.21 -12.49 -19.52
C GLU A 168 9.38 -12.18 -18.58
N TRP A 169 9.75 -10.92 -18.52
CA TRP A 169 10.59 -10.37 -17.49
C TRP A 169 9.83 -9.26 -16.77
N HIS A 170 9.81 -9.30 -15.44
CA HIS A 170 9.12 -8.34 -14.63
C HIS A 170 10.03 -7.87 -13.48
N GLU A 171 10.11 -6.57 -13.26
CA GLU A 171 10.79 -5.94 -12.13
C GLU A 171 9.83 -5.01 -11.41
N GLU A 172 9.65 -5.25 -10.12
CA GLU A 172 8.90 -4.40 -9.21
C GLU A 172 9.86 -3.71 -8.24
N THR A 173 9.74 -2.40 -8.09
CA THR A 173 10.47 -1.63 -7.08
C THR A 173 9.47 -0.89 -6.22
N PHE A 174 9.46 -1.17 -4.93
CA PHE A 174 8.65 -0.49 -3.94
C PHE A 174 9.54 0.41 -3.08
N THR A 175 9.21 1.71 -3.02
CA THR A 175 9.98 2.70 -2.27
C THR A 175 9.12 3.31 -1.16
N VAL A 176 9.65 3.31 0.05
CA VAL A 176 9.11 4.03 1.20
C VAL A 176 9.93 5.28 1.42
N ILE A 177 9.29 6.44 1.40
CA ILE A 177 9.93 7.74 1.62
C ILE A 177 9.42 8.30 2.94
N SER A 178 10.35 8.65 3.84
CA SER A 178 10.02 9.20 5.16
C SER A 178 9.23 10.49 5.08
N GLY A 179 8.43 10.74 6.12
CA GLY A 179 7.72 11.99 6.32
C GLY A 179 8.61 13.15 6.76
N ASP A 180 7.97 14.29 7.01
CA ASP A 180 8.61 15.39 7.72
C ASP A 180 8.93 14.97 9.17
N GLU A 181 10.01 15.51 9.74
CA GLU A 181 10.52 15.09 11.04
C GLU A 181 9.47 15.23 12.15
N ALA A 182 8.71 16.32 12.13
CA ALA A 182 7.68 16.57 13.12
C ALA A 182 6.56 15.52 13.12
N SER A 183 6.33 14.83 11.98
CA SER A 183 5.29 13.80 11.85
C SER A 183 5.62 12.48 12.57
N TYR A 184 6.89 12.23 12.89
CA TYR A 184 7.31 10.95 13.49
C TYR A 184 8.24 11.09 14.71
N THR A 185 8.78 12.29 14.98
CA THR A 185 9.77 12.46 16.04
C THR A 185 9.15 12.35 17.44
N ALA A 186 9.95 11.84 18.37
CA ALA A 186 9.65 11.90 19.80
C ALA A 186 10.11 13.25 20.35
N GLY A 187 9.18 14.06 20.77
CA GLY A 187 9.47 15.36 21.38
C GLY A 187 9.79 15.29 22.87
N PRO A 188 10.08 16.44 23.49
CA PRO A 188 10.49 16.53 24.90
C PRO A 188 9.43 16.02 25.88
N LEU A 189 8.15 16.09 25.51
CA LEU A 189 7.06 15.67 26.39
C LEU A 189 6.76 14.17 26.35
N THR A 190 7.54 13.39 25.58
CA THR A 190 7.37 11.93 25.52
C THR A 190 7.49 11.26 26.89
N ALA A 191 8.44 11.70 27.72
CA ALA A 191 8.63 11.16 29.07
C ALA A 191 7.46 11.45 30.02
N GLN A 192 6.61 12.40 29.67
CA GLN A 192 5.41 12.79 30.43
C GLN A 192 4.13 12.11 29.91
N GLY A 193 4.24 11.15 28.99
CA GLY A 193 3.12 10.36 28.48
C GLY A 193 2.44 10.94 27.24
N PHE A 194 2.96 12.01 26.64
CA PHE A 194 2.41 12.56 25.40
C PHE A 194 2.74 11.69 24.19
N GLY A 195 1.74 11.45 23.33
CA GLY A 195 1.85 10.57 22.18
C GLY A 195 2.84 11.09 21.13
N ILE A 196 3.63 10.17 20.57
CA ILE A 196 4.67 10.45 19.57
C ILE A 196 4.07 10.44 18.17
N GLY A 197 4.52 11.39 17.35
CA GLY A 197 4.13 11.50 15.95
C GLY A 197 2.78 12.16 15.74
N SER A 198 2.45 12.49 14.49
CA SER A 198 1.18 13.13 14.14
C SER A 198 0.00 12.23 14.52
N ASN A 199 -0.90 12.75 15.35
CA ASN A 199 -2.05 12.00 15.85
C ASN A 199 -3.00 11.68 14.70
N GLY A 200 -3.36 10.41 14.58
CA GLY A 200 -4.22 9.87 13.52
C GLY A 200 -3.46 9.11 12.45
N PHE A 201 -2.27 9.55 12.06
CA PHE A 201 -1.37 8.84 11.16
C PHE A 201 0.08 9.34 11.35
N PRO A 202 0.89 8.66 12.16
CA PRO A 202 2.30 9.00 12.34
C PRO A 202 3.10 8.86 11.04
N GLY A 203 4.05 9.76 10.85
CA GLY A 203 4.92 9.72 9.67
C GLY A 203 5.86 8.52 9.63
N PHE A 204 6.24 8.11 8.42
CA PHE A 204 7.25 7.08 8.21
C PHE A 204 8.61 7.60 8.68
N LYS A 205 9.26 6.83 9.54
CA LYS A 205 10.59 7.16 10.05
C LYS A 205 11.66 6.88 8.98
N PRO A 206 12.82 7.57 9.01
CA PRO A 206 13.95 7.23 8.15
C PRO A 206 14.40 5.77 8.25
N SER A 207 14.23 5.12 9.40
CA SER A 207 14.52 3.70 9.60
C SER A 207 13.55 2.75 8.87
N GLN A 208 12.37 3.23 8.47
CA GLN A 208 11.37 2.49 7.70
C GLN A 208 11.46 2.82 6.20
N ALA A 209 12.19 3.89 5.86
CA ALA A 209 12.39 4.31 4.48
C ALA A 209 13.41 3.39 3.78
N GLY A 210 13.19 3.16 2.49
CA GLY A 210 14.06 2.33 1.69
C GLY A 210 13.47 1.99 0.33
N GLU A 211 14.30 1.41 -0.51
CA GLU A 211 13.94 0.92 -1.83
C GLU A 211 14.11 -0.61 -1.84
N PHE A 212 13.08 -1.31 -2.27
CA PHE A 212 13.01 -2.76 -2.29
C PHE A 212 12.64 -3.22 -3.68
N THR A 213 13.49 -4.03 -4.31
CA THR A 213 13.30 -4.50 -5.68
C THR A 213 13.17 -6.01 -5.71
N ARG A 214 12.32 -6.51 -6.59
CA ARG A 214 12.17 -7.91 -6.92
C ARG A 214 12.08 -8.10 -8.41
N ARG A 215 12.73 -9.16 -8.91
CA ARG A 215 12.68 -9.59 -10.30
C ARG A 215 12.04 -10.96 -10.45
N ASN A 216 11.38 -11.13 -11.57
CA ASN A 216 10.77 -12.38 -11.97
C ASN A 216 11.06 -12.62 -13.46
N TYR A 217 11.36 -13.87 -13.79
CA TYR A 217 11.43 -14.38 -15.16
C TYR A 217 10.38 -15.45 -15.30
N ALA A 218 9.58 -15.41 -16.35
CA ALA A 218 8.58 -16.43 -16.61
C ALA A 218 8.68 -16.94 -18.04
N ALA A 219 8.32 -18.21 -18.20
CA ALA A 219 8.10 -18.83 -19.48
C ALA A 219 6.81 -19.63 -19.42
N PHE A 220 6.03 -19.61 -20.49
CA PHE A 220 4.83 -20.41 -20.60
C PHE A 220 4.67 -21.07 -21.94
N VAL A 221 3.89 -22.15 -21.96
CA VAL A 221 3.36 -22.79 -23.15
C VAL A 221 1.90 -23.11 -22.93
N ASP A 222 1.10 -22.89 -23.94
CA ASP A 222 -0.32 -23.21 -24.01
C ASP A 222 -0.62 -23.96 -25.31
N VAL A 223 -1.38 -25.02 -25.22
CA VAL A 223 -1.81 -25.83 -26.37
C VAL A 223 -3.31 -26.04 -26.29
N GLU A 224 -4.03 -25.62 -27.31
CA GLU A 224 -5.44 -25.86 -27.47
C GLU A 224 -5.70 -26.75 -28.68
N ALA A 225 -6.31 -27.91 -28.44
CA ALA A 225 -6.56 -28.95 -29.44
C ALA A 225 -8.07 -29.20 -29.62
N PRO A 226 -8.65 -28.81 -30.76
CA PRO A 226 -10.03 -29.12 -31.14
C PRO A 226 -10.10 -30.53 -31.75
N PHE A 227 -10.24 -31.56 -30.87
CA PHE A 227 -10.25 -32.97 -31.29
C PHE A 227 -11.40 -33.30 -32.23
N THR A 228 -12.55 -32.68 -32.02
CA THR A 228 -13.72 -32.75 -32.91
C THR A 228 -14.35 -31.36 -33.01
N GLU A 229 -15.34 -31.19 -33.90
CA GLU A 229 -16.12 -29.94 -34.00
C GLU A 229 -16.75 -29.54 -32.66
N ASP A 230 -17.09 -30.54 -31.81
CA ASP A 230 -17.77 -30.34 -30.53
C ASP A 230 -16.85 -30.40 -29.30
N PHE A 231 -15.60 -30.90 -29.45
CA PHE A 231 -14.74 -31.18 -28.30
C PHE A 231 -13.37 -30.53 -28.41
N LEU A 232 -13.11 -29.61 -27.48
CA LEU A 232 -11.84 -28.89 -27.32
C LEU A 232 -11.20 -29.27 -25.99
N MET A 233 -9.88 -29.50 -25.99
CA MET A 233 -9.05 -29.57 -24.78
C MET A 233 -7.93 -28.54 -24.85
N GLY A 234 -7.55 -28.02 -23.66
CA GLY A 234 -6.41 -27.11 -23.51
C GLY A 234 -5.53 -27.51 -22.35
N LEU A 235 -4.22 -27.37 -22.55
CA LEU A 235 -3.17 -27.57 -21.55
C LEU A 235 -2.26 -26.34 -21.54
N ALA A 236 -2.13 -25.71 -20.38
CA ALA A 236 -1.14 -24.65 -20.16
C ALA A 236 -0.16 -25.02 -19.05
N LEU A 237 1.11 -24.65 -19.27
CA LEU A 237 2.18 -24.74 -18.27
C LEU A 237 2.86 -23.39 -18.17
N ARG A 238 3.11 -22.91 -16.95
CA ARG A 238 3.86 -21.69 -16.67
C ARG A 238 4.92 -21.98 -15.62
N PHE A 239 6.14 -21.65 -15.95
CA PHE A 239 7.29 -21.64 -15.05
C PHE A 239 7.64 -20.19 -14.72
N GLU A 240 7.92 -19.94 -13.45
CA GLU A 240 8.34 -18.63 -12.95
C GLU A 240 9.51 -18.79 -12.00
N ASP A 241 10.47 -17.88 -12.08
CA ASP A 241 11.63 -17.82 -11.19
C ASP A 241 11.75 -16.42 -10.60
N TYR A 242 11.63 -16.34 -9.28
CA TYR A 242 11.70 -15.11 -8.50
C TYR A 242 13.04 -15.05 -7.76
N ASP A 243 13.71 -13.93 -7.81
CA ASP A 243 14.98 -13.70 -7.07
C ASP A 243 14.81 -13.83 -5.54
N SER A 244 13.60 -13.67 -5.01
CA SER A 244 13.30 -13.65 -3.58
C SER A 244 12.60 -14.91 -3.04
N PHE A 245 11.98 -15.74 -3.89
CA PHE A 245 11.18 -16.91 -3.47
C PHE A 245 11.63 -18.22 -4.12
N GLY A 246 12.50 -18.15 -5.15
CA GLY A 246 12.81 -19.28 -6.00
C GLY A 246 11.73 -19.52 -7.06
N SER A 247 11.69 -20.74 -7.62
CA SER A 247 10.88 -21.07 -8.78
C SER A 247 9.54 -21.70 -8.43
N THR A 248 8.55 -21.48 -9.29
CA THR A 248 7.23 -22.12 -9.24
C THR A 248 6.84 -22.65 -10.61
N THR A 249 6.05 -23.72 -10.62
CA THR A 249 5.46 -24.27 -11.84
C THR A 249 3.96 -24.44 -11.64
N ASN A 250 3.21 -23.83 -12.53
CA ASN A 250 1.76 -23.89 -12.52
C ASN A 250 1.26 -24.56 -13.80
N TYR A 251 0.13 -25.24 -13.70
CA TYR A 251 -0.52 -25.87 -14.84
C TYR A 251 -2.01 -25.61 -14.85
N LYS A 252 -2.60 -25.68 -16.03
CA LYS A 252 -4.03 -25.64 -16.28
C LYS A 252 -4.39 -26.70 -17.28
N LEU A 253 -5.38 -27.52 -16.98
CA LEU A 253 -6.04 -28.43 -17.90
C LEU A 253 -7.50 -27.96 -18.04
N MET A 254 -7.97 -27.82 -19.25
CA MET A 254 -9.37 -27.46 -19.54
C MET A 254 -9.96 -28.38 -20.60
N ALA A 255 -11.27 -28.55 -20.56
CA ALA A 255 -12.04 -29.20 -21.59
C ALA A 255 -13.36 -28.48 -21.80
N GLN A 256 -13.84 -28.47 -23.04
CA GLN A 256 -15.12 -27.91 -23.45
C GLN A 256 -15.79 -28.91 -24.40
N TYR A 257 -17.07 -29.13 -24.18
CA TYR A 257 -17.88 -29.99 -25.02
C TYR A 257 -19.23 -29.32 -25.38
N HIS A 258 -19.48 -29.20 -26.65
CA HIS A 258 -20.79 -28.74 -27.18
C HIS A 258 -21.75 -29.95 -27.23
N VAL A 259 -22.71 -29.99 -26.31
CA VAL A 259 -23.68 -31.08 -26.20
C VAL A 259 -24.77 -30.94 -27.27
N THR A 260 -25.13 -29.69 -27.53
CA THR A 260 -26.07 -29.25 -28.61
C THR A 260 -25.65 -27.87 -29.09
N GLU A 261 -26.28 -27.35 -30.12
CA GLU A 261 -26.07 -25.97 -30.60
C GLU A 261 -26.27 -24.93 -29.48
N ASP A 262 -27.17 -25.20 -28.53
CA ASP A 262 -27.54 -24.28 -27.45
C ASP A 262 -26.91 -24.62 -26.10
N LEU A 263 -26.28 -25.80 -25.93
CA LEU A 263 -25.73 -26.27 -24.66
C LEU A 263 -24.22 -26.59 -24.77
N ASN A 264 -23.43 -25.85 -24.02
CA ASN A 264 -22.00 -26.03 -23.91
C ASN A 264 -21.63 -26.31 -22.46
N ILE A 265 -20.84 -27.36 -22.22
CA ILE A 265 -20.26 -27.71 -20.90
C ILE A 265 -18.77 -27.50 -20.95
N ARG A 266 -18.23 -26.79 -19.95
CA ARG A 266 -16.80 -26.57 -19.80
C ARG A 266 -16.35 -26.80 -18.37
N GLY A 267 -15.10 -27.31 -18.21
CA GLY A 267 -14.45 -27.49 -16.92
C GLY A 267 -12.96 -27.21 -17.00
N ALA A 268 -12.38 -26.80 -15.89
CA ALA A 268 -10.95 -26.60 -15.79
C ALA A 268 -10.43 -26.95 -14.40
N ILE A 269 -9.19 -27.48 -14.35
CA ILE A 269 -8.41 -27.67 -13.14
C ILE A 269 -7.09 -26.92 -13.33
N SER A 270 -6.69 -26.13 -12.34
CA SER A 270 -5.42 -25.39 -12.38
C SER A 270 -4.78 -25.28 -11.00
N THR A 271 -3.47 -25.16 -10.97
CA THR A 271 -2.72 -24.63 -9.84
C THR A 271 -2.47 -23.15 -10.06
N GLY A 272 -2.17 -22.43 -8.98
CA GLY A 272 -1.82 -21.01 -9.03
C GLY A 272 -0.91 -20.65 -7.88
N PHE A 273 -0.04 -19.69 -8.12
CA PHE A 273 0.82 -19.07 -7.12
C PHE A 273 0.72 -17.56 -7.23
N ARG A 274 0.72 -16.89 -6.09
CA ARG A 274 0.83 -15.43 -6.04
C ARG A 274 1.85 -15.06 -4.96
N ALA A 275 2.95 -14.48 -5.39
CA ALA A 275 3.93 -13.90 -4.48
C ALA A 275 3.29 -12.73 -3.68
N PRO A 276 3.61 -12.55 -2.38
CA PRO A 276 3.32 -11.31 -1.67
C PRO A 276 3.91 -10.13 -2.44
N THR A 277 3.27 -8.99 -2.46
CA THR A 277 3.86 -7.80 -3.11
C THR A 277 5.15 -7.39 -2.41
N VAL A 278 6.04 -6.66 -3.11
CA VAL A 278 7.29 -6.15 -2.51
C VAL A 278 6.97 -5.27 -1.30
N GLY A 279 5.91 -4.45 -1.37
CA GLY A 279 5.42 -3.68 -0.24
C GLY A 279 4.99 -4.53 0.95
N GLN A 280 4.20 -5.59 0.73
CA GLN A 280 3.76 -6.51 1.80
C GLN A 280 4.93 -7.23 2.49
N ALA A 281 6.00 -7.50 1.77
CA ALA A 281 7.17 -8.18 2.30
C ALA A 281 8.10 -7.27 3.13
N ASN A 282 8.05 -5.95 2.92
CA ASN A 282 9.05 -5.01 3.44
C ASN A 282 8.48 -3.86 4.28
N VAL A 283 7.16 -3.62 4.26
CA VAL A 283 6.54 -2.62 5.14
C VAL A 283 6.44 -3.18 6.56
N SER A 284 7.06 -2.50 7.52
CA SER A 284 6.93 -2.77 8.95
C SER A 284 6.07 -1.68 9.62
N ASN A 285 5.16 -2.11 10.46
CA ASN A 285 4.36 -1.21 11.31
C ASN A 285 5.10 -0.90 12.62
#